data_d5552c2a3f801a9e0fdf3e509b50b2f5
#
_entry.id   d5552c2a3f801a9e0fdf3e509b50b2f5
#
_cell.length_a   1.000
_cell.length_b   1.000
_cell.length_c   1.000
_cell.angle_alpha   90.00
_cell.angle_beta   90.00
_cell.angle_gamma   90.00
#
_symmetry.space_group_name_H-M   'P 1'
#
loop_
_entity.id
_entity.type
_entity.pdbx_description
1 polymer ?
#
loop_
_entity_poly.entity_id
_entity_poly.type
_entity_poly.pdbx_seq_one_letter_code
_entity_poly.pdbx_strand_id
1 'polypeptide(L)'
;MTDAPPEPVARLLQAANDHDTDAFLAGFTDDGVVDDWGREFAGADAIRGWSDKEFIGVDVTLEVLAVTTKGETTTVAAQVGGSGFNGPSHFAFAVRDGLVARMTIRE
;
A
#
# COMPACT_ATOMS: atom_id res chain seq x y z
N MET A 1 20.82 -8.90 -0.55
CA MET A 1 19.93 -8.96 0.62
C MET A 1 18.87 -7.89 0.50
N THR A 2 17.61 -8.27 0.67
CA THR A 2 16.53 -7.31 0.58
C THR A 2 16.43 -6.49 1.87
N ASP A 3 16.34 -5.18 1.76
CA ASP A 3 16.16 -4.32 2.91
C ASP A 3 14.77 -4.54 3.50
N ALA A 4 14.66 -4.43 4.82
CA ALA A 4 13.37 -4.43 5.46
C ALA A 4 12.68 -3.09 5.17
N PRO A 5 11.37 -3.07 4.90
CA PRO A 5 10.68 -1.80 4.74
C PRO A 5 10.64 -1.02 6.05
N PRO A 6 10.61 0.33 6.00
CA PRO A 6 10.39 1.12 7.20
C PRO A 6 9.10 0.71 7.90
N GLU A 7 9.04 0.91 9.21
CA GLU A 7 7.90 0.44 10.01
C GLU A 7 6.54 0.91 9.49
N PRO A 8 6.34 2.18 9.09
CA PRO A 8 5.03 2.60 8.56
C PRO A 8 4.62 1.82 7.32
N VAL A 9 5.58 1.51 6.44
CA VAL A 9 5.34 0.74 5.22
C VAL A 9 5.07 -0.71 5.58
N ALA A 10 5.87 -1.29 6.48
CA ALA A 10 5.69 -2.67 6.91
C ALA A 10 4.31 -2.90 7.54
N ARG A 11 3.85 -1.95 8.36
CA ARG A 11 2.52 -2.04 8.97
C ARG A 11 1.41 -2.01 7.94
N LEU A 12 1.55 -1.17 6.91
CA LEU A 12 0.55 -1.08 5.86
C LEU A 12 0.47 -2.37 5.05
N LEU A 13 1.62 -2.94 4.69
CA LEU A 13 1.69 -4.21 3.97
C LEU A 13 1.10 -5.34 4.80
N GLN A 14 1.40 -5.37 6.09
CA GLN A 14 0.86 -6.39 6.99
C GLN A 14 -0.65 -6.28 7.12
N ALA A 15 -1.19 -5.07 7.27
CA ALA A 15 -2.62 -4.85 7.36
C ALA A 15 -3.33 -5.32 6.09
N ALA A 16 -2.74 -5.06 4.92
CA ALA A 16 -3.30 -5.51 3.65
C ALA A 16 -3.32 -7.04 3.59
N ASN A 17 -2.23 -7.69 3.98
CA ASN A 17 -2.14 -9.15 3.98
C ASN A 17 -3.05 -9.80 5.01
N ASP A 18 -3.30 -9.13 6.13
CA ASP A 18 -4.22 -9.60 7.16
C ASP A 18 -5.69 -9.31 6.80
N HIS A 19 -5.92 -8.59 5.72
CA HIS A 19 -7.25 -8.11 5.29
C HIS A 19 -7.93 -7.30 6.38
N ASP A 20 -7.12 -6.51 7.11
CA ASP A 20 -7.58 -5.66 8.20
C ASP A 20 -7.73 -4.23 7.70
N THR A 21 -8.93 -3.90 7.22
CA THR A 21 -9.22 -2.60 6.62
C THR A 21 -8.99 -1.45 7.61
N ASP A 22 -9.39 -1.61 8.86
CA ASP A 22 -9.23 -0.53 9.84
C ASP A 22 -7.75 -0.24 10.12
N ALA A 23 -6.94 -1.28 10.28
CA ALA A 23 -5.50 -1.11 10.47
C ALA A 23 -4.84 -0.51 9.23
N PHE A 24 -5.29 -0.92 8.04
CA PHE A 24 -4.80 -0.37 6.77
C PHE A 24 -5.05 1.14 6.70
N LEU A 25 -6.29 1.56 6.98
CA LEU A 25 -6.63 2.98 6.96
C LEU A 25 -5.90 3.76 8.03
N ALA A 26 -5.71 3.20 9.22
CA ALA A 26 -4.99 3.85 10.30
C ALA A 26 -3.50 4.08 9.97
N GLY A 27 -2.96 3.40 8.98
CA GLY A 27 -1.58 3.57 8.54
C GLY A 27 -1.35 4.78 7.64
N PHE A 28 -2.41 5.46 7.20
CA PHE A 28 -2.32 6.66 6.36
C PHE A 28 -2.43 7.93 7.18
N THR A 29 -1.88 9.04 6.66
CA THR A 29 -2.16 10.36 7.20
C THR A 29 -3.64 10.70 6.94
N ASP A 30 -4.18 11.72 7.65
CA ASP A 30 -5.58 12.14 7.47
C ASP A 30 -5.88 12.55 6.03
N ASP A 31 -4.89 13.12 5.34
CA ASP A 31 -5.01 13.53 3.94
C ASP A 31 -4.32 12.56 2.99
N GLY A 32 -4.13 11.31 3.43
CA GLY A 32 -3.46 10.29 2.63
C GLY A 32 -4.14 10.03 1.30
N VAL A 33 -3.34 9.60 0.31
CA VAL A 33 -3.82 9.35 -1.04
C VAL A 33 -3.34 7.99 -1.51
N VAL A 34 -4.23 7.23 -2.14
CA VAL A 34 -3.85 6.06 -2.96
C VAL A 34 -3.96 6.47 -4.42
N ASP A 35 -2.87 6.29 -5.16
CA ASP A 35 -2.82 6.53 -6.61
C ASP A 35 -2.69 5.17 -7.29
N ASP A 36 -3.80 4.66 -7.80
CA ASP A 36 -3.86 3.38 -8.48
C ASP A 36 -3.88 3.62 -9.99
N TRP A 37 -2.69 3.57 -10.60
CA TRP A 37 -2.54 3.78 -12.03
C TRP A 37 -3.12 5.12 -12.50
N GLY A 38 -2.91 6.19 -11.74
CA GLY A 38 -3.38 7.52 -12.04
C GLY A 38 -4.76 7.85 -11.47
N ARG A 39 -5.47 6.87 -10.91
CA ARG A 39 -6.74 7.13 -10.22
C ARG A 39 -6.43 7.45 -8.77
N GLU A 40 -6.78 8.64 -8.32
CA GLU A 40 -6.46 9.09 -6.97
C GLU A 40 -7.67 8.98 -6.04
N PHE A 41 -7.43 8.38 -4.88
CA PHE A 41 -8.42 8.24 -3.83
C PHE A 41 -7.86 8.94 -2.60
N ALA A 42 -8.42 10.08 -2.24
CA ALA A 42 -7.92 10.93 -1.17
C ALA A 42 -8.81 10.83 0.06
N GLY A 43 -8.18 10.60 1.21
CA GLY A 43 -8.86 10.51 2.50
C GLY A 43 -9.38 9.11 2.80
N ALA A 44 -9.68 8.88 4.08
CA ALA A 44 -10.01 7.53 4.57
C ALA A 44 -11.22 6.91 3.87
N ASP A 45 -12.28 7.70 3.67
CA ASP A 45 -13.50 7.15 3.06
C ASP A 45 -13.28 6.73 1.61
N ALA A 46 -12.55 7.54 0.83
CA ALA A 46 -12.24 7.21 -0.56
C ALA A 46 -11.33 5.99 -0.65
N ILE A 47 -10.30 5.92 0.22
CA ILE A 47 -9.39 4.79 0.26
C ILE A 47 -10.14 3.52 0.67
N ARG A 48 -11.04 3.61 1.65
CA ARG A 48 -11.86 2.46 2.07
C ARG A 48 -12.70 1.94 0.90
N GLY A 49 -13.36 2.83 0.17
CA GLY A 49 -14.18 2.44 -0.97
C GLY A 49 -13.38 1.73 -2.06
N TRP A 50 -12.20 2.27 -2.39
CA TRP A 50 -11.30 1.64 -3.34
C TRP A 50 -10.83 0.27 -2.84
N SER A 51 -10.39 0.20 -1.58
CA SER A 51 -9.86 -1.03 -0.99
C SER A 51 -10.91 -2.14 -0.93
N ASP A 52 -12.14 -1.79 -0.56
CA ASP A 52 -13.22 -2.78 -0.48
C ASP A 52 -13.55 -3.39 -1.83
N LYS A 53 -13.38 -2.64 -2.90
CA LYS A 53 -13.71 -3.11 -4.25
C LYS A 53 -12.52 -3.74 -4.98
N GLU A 54 -11.31 -3.25 -4.74
CA GLU A 54 -10.18 -3.55 -5.62
C GLU A 54 -8.92 -4.00 -4.90
N PHE A 55 -8.90 -4.01 -3.59
CA PHE A 55 -7.69 -4.35 -2.83
C PHE A 55 -7.99 -5.36 -1.73
N ILE A 56 -8.27 -4.92 -0.51
CA ILE A 56 -8.55 -5.86 0.59
C ILE A 56 -9.82 -6.66 0.31
N GLY A 57 -10.83 -6.04 -0.27
CA GLY A 57 -12.10 -6.70 -0.58
C GLY A 57 -11.99 -7.80 -1.62
N VAL A 58 -10.90 -7.87 -2.38
CA VAL A 58 -10.63 -8.96 -3.32
C VAL A 58 -9.56 -9.92 -2.78
N ASP A 59 -9.40 -9.96 -1.47
CA ASP A 59 -8.49 -10.87 -0.78
C ASP A 59 -7.04 -10.73 -1.25
N VAL A 60 -6.58 -9.49 -1.40
CA VAL A 60 -5.23 -9.21 -1.90
C VAL A 60 -4.17 -9.91 -1.04
N THR A 61 -3.13 -10.40 -1.70
CA THR A 61 -1.91 -10.87 -1.06
C THR A 61 -0.73 -10.14 -1.67
N LEU A 62 0.22 -9.76 -0.84
CA LEU A 62 1.41 -9.03 -1.26
C LEU A 62 2.64 -9.78 -0.78
N GLU A 63 3.40 -10.33 -1.73
CA GLU A 63 4.69 -10.94 -1.43
C GLU A 63 5.80 -9.97 -1.80
N VAL A 64 6.53 -9.49 -0.81
CA VAL A 64 7.59 -8.51 -1.04
C VAL A 64 8.78 -9.18 -1.70
N LEU A 65 9.21 -8.65 -2.85
CA LEU A 65 10.34 -9.17 -3.61
C LEU A 65 11.58 -8.29 -3.45
N ALA A 66 11.41 -6.97 -3.33
CA ALA A 66 12.51 -6.05 -3.17
C ALA A 66 12.02 -4.76 -2.55
N VAL A 67 12.89 -4.08 -1.78
CA VAL A 67 12.58 -2.81 -1.13
C VAL A 67 13.73 -1.85 -1.39
N THR A 68 13.41 -0.63 -1.82
CA THR A 68 14.38 0.45 -2.03
C THR A 68 13.86 1.72 -1.37
N THR A 69 14.66 2.31 -0.48
CA THR A 69 14.28 3.57 0.18
C THR A 69 15.23 4.68 -0.25
N LYS A 70 14.65 5.81 -0.66
CA LYS A 70 15.40 7.03 -1.00
C LYS A 70 14.69 8.21 -0.32
N GLY A 71 15.33 8.80 0.68
CA GLY A 71 14.72 9.88 1.45
C GLY A 71 13.46 9.39 2.16
N GLU A 72 12.34 10.04 1.92
CA GLU A 72 11.06 9.71 2.54
C GLU A 72 10.21 8.76 1.69
N THR A 73 10.74 8.31 0.55
CA THR A 73 10.00 7.42 -0.35
C THR A 73 10.58 6.01 -0.33
N THR A 74 9.74 5.04 -0.08
CA THR A 74 10.09 3.62 -0.15
C THR A 74 9.34 2.98 -1.30
N THR A 75 10.06 2.32 -2.18
CA THR A 75 9.46 1.56 -3.29
C THR A 75 9.56 0.07 -2.98
N VAL A 76 8.45 -0.62 -3.07
CA VAL A 76 8.35 -2.07 -2.82
C VAL A 76 7.93 -2.74 -4.12
N ALA A 77 8.76 -3.65 -4.59
CA ALA A 77 8.37 -4.54 -5.68
C ALA A 77 7.70 -5.75 -5.03
N ALA A 78 6.50 -6.07 -5.45
CA ALA A 78 5.72 -7.14 -4.85
C ALA A 78 5.02 -7.98 -5.90
N GLN A 79 4.86 -9.28 -5.59
CA GLN A 79 3.97 -10.14 -6.34
C GLN A 79 2.58 -10.01 -5.71
N VAL A 80 1.63 -9.56 -6.49
CA VAL A 80 0.25 -9.37 -6.05
C VAL A 80 -0.59 -10.58 -6.42
N GLY A 81 -1.36 -11.08 -5.49
CA GLY A 81 -2.31 -12.17 -5.70
C GLY A 81 -3.68 -11.82 -5.13
N GLY A 82 -4.60 -12.76 -5.23
CA GLY A 82 -5.98 -12.61 -4.74
C GLY A 82 -6.99 -12.81 -5.85
N SER A 83 -8.22 -12.34 -5.62
CA SER A 83 -9.31 -12.50 -6.59
C SER A 83 -9.37 -11.38 -7.62
N GLY A 84 -8.59 -10.32 -7.42
CA GLY A 84 -8.50 -9.19 -8.35
C GLY A 84 -7.27 -9.33 -9.25
N PHE A 85 -6.43 -8.27 -9.29
CA PHE A 85 -5.21 -8.28 -10.08
C PHE A 85 -4.23 -9.33 -9.55
N ASN A 86 -3.58 -10.03 -10.46
CA ASN A 86 -2.50 -10.98 -10.14
C ASN A 86 -1.31 -10.67 -11.03
N GLY A 87 -0.15 -10.46 -10.41
CA GLY A 87 1.08 -10.18 -11.15
C GLY A 87 2.03 -9.28 -10.36
N PRO A 88 3.19 -8.96 -10.95
CA PRO A 88 4.14 -8.07 -10.28
C PRO A 88 3.67 -6.62 -10.34
N SER A 89 3.92 -5.89 -9.26
CA SER A 89 3.61 -4.46 -9.17
C SER A 89 4.65 -3.75 -8.32
N HIS A 90 4.74 -2.43 -8.51
CA HIS A 90 5.57 -1.57 -7.68
C HIS A 90 4.67 -0.65 -6.87
N PHE A 91 4.94 -0.59 -5.57
CA PHE A 91 4.23 0.28 -4.64
C PHE A 91 5.23 1.30 -4.10
N ALA A 92 5.00 2.58 -4.37
CA ALA A 92 5.83 3.65 -3.82
C ALA A 92 5.08 4.30 -2.66
N PHE A 93 5.74 4.39 -1.51
CA PHE A 93 5.15 4.92 -0.28
C PHE A 93 5.89 6.18 0.12
N ALA A 94 5.19 7.31 0.19
CA ALA A 94 5.73 8.53 0.77
C ALA A 94 5.33 8.55 2.25
N VAL A 95 6.32 8.64 3.14
CA VAL A 95 6.12 8.57 4.59
C VAL A 95 6.25 9.96 5.19
N ARG A 96 5.33 10.31 6.09
CA ARG A 96 5.34 11.57 6.81
C ARG A 96 4.81 11.34 8.23
N ASP A 97 5.59 11.78 9.22
CA ASP A 97 5.20 11.68 10.64
C ASP A 97 4.85 10.26 11.09
N GLY A 98 5.58 9.26 10.58
CA GLY A 98 5.36 7.86 10.95
C GLY A 98 4.16 7.22 10.29
N LEU A 99 3.55 7.86 9.30
CA LEU A 99 2.39 7.37 8.56
C LEU A 99 2.66 7.49 7.06
N VAL A 100 1.84 6.81 6.27
CA VAL A 100 1.94 6.89 4.82
C VAL A 100 1.07 8.03 4.31
N ALA A 101 1.70 9.00 3.64
CA ALA A 101 0.98 10.13 3.07
C ALA A 101 0.47 9.81 1.66
N ARG A 102 1.16 8.91 0.95
CA ARG A 102 0.76 8.53 -0.41
C ARG A 102 1.26 7.14 -0.74
N MET A 103 0.40 6.32 -1.32
CA MET A 103 0.76 5.03 -1.87
C MET A 103 0.46 5.05 -3.36
N THR A 104 1.50 4.89 -4.19
CA THR A 104 1.37 4.91 -5.65
C THR A 104 1.60 3.50 -6.17
N ILE A 105 0.67 3.02 -7.00
CA ILE A 105 0.72 1.67 -7.56
C ILE A 105 1.00 1.76 -9.06
N ARG A 106 2.05 1.06 -9.51
CA ARG A 106 2.44 0.98 -10.92
C ARG A 106 2.95 -0.44 -11.21
N GLU A 107 3.04 -0.75 -12.48
CA GLU A 107 3.57 -2.03 -12.93
C GLU A 107 5.08 -2.17 -12.66
#